data_507dcad2a9d7afb4d9aff9b09d2fba10
#
_entry.id   507dcad2a9d7afb4d9aff9b09d2fba10
#
_cell.length_a   1.000
_cell.length_b   1.000
_cell.length_c   1.000
_cell.angle_alpha   90.00
_cell.angle_beta   90.00
_cell.angle_gamma   90.00
#
_symmetry.space_group_name_H-M   'P 1'
#
loop_
_entity.id
_entity.type
_entity.pdbx_description
1 polymer ?
#
loop_
_entity_poly.entity_id
_entity_poly.type
_entity_poly.pdbx_seq_one_letter_code
_entity_poly.pdbx_strand_id
1 'polypeptide(L)'
;MEILMQSTIQSAQLTSTHPIVHVGFDSRHSEMYNLCCESIRYHCKDVIIKPNSSSNISFYHREMKDNESTSFVYSRFFIPFISMWQGWAIFCDGDFLWQDNVARLWEQRDDKYAVMVCKHNYESNIKEKAYGHVQENFPRKNWSSLIMWNCAHPSNRVLTPEYCNSAEPKELHRFLHLRDEEIGSIDLRWNWLVDEYEYKEDAGALHYTNGGPWCDIKTKQDLQYYQMRAILGIDKW
;
A
#
# COMPACT_ATOMS: atom_id res chain seq x y z
N MET A 1 3.04 7.56 33.46
CA MET A 1 2.13 6.59 32.81
C MET A 1 2.30 6.60 31.29
N GLU A 2 2.39 7.75 30.64
CA GLU A 2 2.67 7.89 29.19
C GLU A 2 4.02 7.26 28.75
N ILE A 3 5.09 7.46 29.52
CA ILE A 3 6.42 6.90 29.20
C ILE A 3 6.42 5.37 29.26
N LEU A 4 5.65 4.76 30.17
CA LEU A 4 5.51 3.31 30.27
C LEU A 4 4.63 2.72 29.16
N MET A 5 3.59 3.43 28.73
CA MET A 5 2.79 3.05 27.57
C MET A 5 3.59 3.14 26.27
N GLN A 6 4.36 4.20 26.09
CA GLN A 6 5.26 4.35 24.93
C GLN A 6 6.33 3.24 24.88
N SER A 7 6.92 2.85 26.03
CA SER A 7 7.91 1.77 26.08
C SER A 7 7.30 0.40 25.77
N THR A 8 6.05 0.15 26.17
CA THR A 8 5.35 -1.13 25.89
C THR A 8 4.93 -1.23 24.43
N ILE A 9 4.48 -0.13 23.82
CA ILE A 9 4.19 -0.07 22.37
C ILE A 9 5.48 -0.20 21.56
N GLN A 10 6.58 0.37 22.04
CA GLN A 10 7.90 0.34 21.42
C GLN A 10 8.49 -1.08 21.37
N SER A 11 8.33 -1.86 22.45
CA SER A 11 8.82 -3.26 22.52
C SER A 11 7.98 -4.21 21.64
N ALA A 12 6.70 -3.98 21.48
CA ALA A 12 5.82 -4.78 20.63
C ALA A 12 6.10 -4.60 19.12
N GLN A 13 6.61 -3.44 18.69
CA GLN A 13 6.99 -3.21 17.29
C GLN A 13 8.37 -3.78 16.93
N LEU A 14 9.27 -3.91 17.89
CA LEU A 14 10.64 -4.40 17.68
C LEU A 14 10.73 -5.88 17.28
N THR A 15 9.70 -6.68 17.59
CA THR A 15 9.70 -8.13 17.40
C THR A 15 8.35 -8.69 16.92
N SER A 16 7.54 -7.86 16.22
CA SER A 16 6.25 -8.36 15.75
C SER A 16 6.46 -9.56 14.82
N THR A 17 6.07 -10.74 15.31
CA THR A 17 5.97 -11.95 14.50
C THR A 17 4.82 -11.87 13.50
N HIS A 18 3.88 -10.93 13.72
CA HIS A 18 2.69 -10.74 12.90
C HIS A 18 2.90 -9.63 11.87
N PRO A 19 2.34 -9.77 10.66
CA PRO A 19 2.36 -8.71 9.67
C PRO A 19 1.73 -7.42 10.19
N ILE A 20 2.40 -6.29 9.95
CA ILE A 20 1.84 -4.95 10.17
C ILE A 20 1.55 -4.36 8.80
N VAL A 21 0.27 -4.13 8.50
CA VAL A 21 -0.18 -3.64 7.20
C VAL A 21 -0.84 -2.28 7.36
N HIS A 22 -0.26 -1.27 6.74
CA HIS A 22 -0.85 0.05 6.58
C HIS A 22 -1.64 0.09 5.27
N VAL A 23 -2.95 0.21 5.36
CA VAL A 23 -3.85 0.27 4.20
C VAL A 23 -4.20 1.72 3.92
N GLY A 24 -4.01 2.16 2.68
CA GLY A 24 -4.36 3.50 2.24
C GLY A 24 -5.85 3.78 2.45
N PHE A 25 -6.18 4.83 3.22
CA PHE A 25 -7.54 5.19 3.55
C PHE A 25 -7.92 6.56 3.00
N ASP A 26 -9.03 6.59 2.27
CA ASP A 26 -9.69 7.81 1.85
C ASP A 26 -11.19 7.69 2.18
N SER A 27 -11.73 8.66 2.92
CA SER A 27 -13.13 8.62 3.36
C SER A 27 -14.14 8.66 2.20
N ARG A 28 -13.72 9.16 1.02
CA ARG A 28 -14.51 9.17 -0.21
C ARG A 28 -14.70 7.77 -0.80
N HIS A 29 -13.83 6.82 -0.43
CA HIS A 29 -13.76 5.45 -0.97
C HIS A 29 -13.69 4.40 0.14
N SER A 30 -14.48 4.58 1.20
CA SER A 30 -14.47 3.72 2.39
C SER A 30 -14.87 2.27 2.11
N GLU A 31 -15.75 2.03 1.12
CA GLU A 31 -16.14 0.66 0.70
C GLU A 31 -14.93 -0.16 0.26
N MET A 32 -14.13 0.41 -0.62
CA MET A 32 -12.94 -0.20 -1.17
C MET A 32 -11.91 -0.53 -0.07
N TYR A 33 -11.64 0.46 0.81
CA TYR A 33 -10.77 0.28 1.96
C TYR A 33 -11.26 -0.86 2.88
N ASN A 34 -12.56 -0.90 3.19
CA ASN A 34 -13.14 -1.93 4.05
C ASN A 34 -12.99 -3.32 3.44
N LEU A 35 -13.27 -3.46 2.14
CA LEU A 35 -13.10 -4.73 1.44
C LEU A 35 -11.63 -5.17 1.43
N CYS A 36 -10.70 -4.26 1.22
CA CYS A 36 -9.26 -4.53 1.33
C CYS A 36 -8.92 -5.09 2.72
N CYS A 37 -9.30 -4.39 3.78
CA CYS A 37 -9.03 -4.81 5.16
C CYS A 37 -9.65 -6.17 5.49
N GLU A 38 -10.91 -6.39 5.11
CA GLU A 38 -11.61 -7.65 5.39
C GLU A 38 -11.03 -8.82 4.57
N SER A 39 -10.61 -8.60 3.33
CA SER A 39 -9.92 -9.62 2.54
C SER A 39 -8.57 -10.02 3.16
N ILE A 40 -7.81 -9.07 3.71
CA ILE A 40 -6.59 -9.37 4.48
C ILE A 40 -6.93 -10.25 5.69
N ARG A 41 -7.94 -9.84 6.49
CA ARG A 41 -8.35 -10.58 7.71
C ARG A 41 -8.90 -11.96 7.39
N TYR A 42 -9.56 -12.11 6.25
CA TYR A 42 -10.08 -13.42 5.81
C TYR A 42 -8.96 -14.44 5.64
N HIS A 43 -7.86 -14.02 5.00
CA HIS A 43 -6.72 -14.89 4.72
C HIS A 43 -5.67 -14.95 5.84
N CYS A 44 -5.60 -13.91 6.71
CA CYS A 44 -4.62 -13.82 7.81
C CYS A 44 -5.30 -13.26 9.06
N LYS A 45 -5.54 -14.14 10.06
CA LYS A 45 -6.18 -13.71 11.31
C LYS A 45 -5.23 -12.94 12.23
N ASP A 46 -3.94 -13.29 12.20
CA ASP A 46 -2.91 -12.71 13.05
C ASP A 46 -2.20 -11.55 12.34
N VAL A 47 -2.98 -10.54 11.89
CA VAL A 47 -2.48 -9.36 11.20
C VAL A 47 -2.87 -8.09 11.96
N ILE A 48 -1.96 -7.12 12.01
CA ILE A 48 -2.22 -5.78 12.54
C ILE A 48 -2.48 -4.85 11.34
N ILE A 49 -3.72 -4.38 11.19
CA ILE A 49 -4.09 -3.44 10.12
C ILE A 49 -4.22 -2.04 10.70
N LYS A 50 -3.58 -1.08 10.05
CA LYS A 50 -3.61 0.34 10.40
C LYS A 50 -4.10 1.17 9.21
N PRO A 51 -5.07 2.08 9.37
CA PRO A 51 -5.40 3.03 8.32
C PRO A 51 -4.22 3.98 8.09
N ASN A 52 -3.93 4.25 6.82
CA ASN A 52 -2.91 5.22 6.41
C ASN A 52 -3.57 6.34 5.59
N SER A 53 -3.65 7.52 6.18
CA SER A 53 -4.26 8.71 5.57
C SER A 53 -3.55 9.96 6.06
N SER A 54 -3.56 11.02 5.27
CA SER A 54 -3.06 12.34 5.68
C SER A 54 -3.74 12.86 6.95
N SER A 55 -5.04 12.58 7.12
CA SER A 55 -5.81 12.98 8.30
C SER A 55 -5.39 12.29 9.61
N ASN A 56 -4.70 11.16 9.53
CA ASN A 56 -4.26 10.37 10.69
C ASN A 56 -2.81 10.71 11.10
N ILE A 57 -2.15 11.62 10.42
CA ILE A 57 -0.75 12.01 10.65
C ILE A 57 -0.70 13.48 11.02
N SER A 58 -0.55 13.78 12.31
CA SER A 58 -0.63 15.15 12.86
C SER A 58 0.43 16.12 12.31
N PHE A 59 1.54 15.61 11.81
CA PHE A 59 2.64 16.37 11.20
C PHE A 59 2.63 16.31 9.66
N TYR A 60 1.56 15.86 9.04
CA TYR A 60 1.33 15.93 7.62
C TYR A 60 0.82 17.33 7.26
N HIS A 61 1.53 18.04 6.38
CA HIS A 61 1.22 19.43 6.01
C HIS A 61 1.16 19.66 4.50
N ARG A 62 1.25 18.58 3.68
CA ARG A 62 1.05 18.72 2.24
C ARG A 62 -0.41 19.05 1.93
N GLU A 63 -0.61 20.10 1.16
CA GLU A 63 -1.92 20.37 0.58
C GLU A 63 -2.21 19.36 -0.55
N MET A 64 -3.41 18.80 -0.55
CA MET A 64 -3.86 17.95 -1.63
C MET A 64 -4.15 18.81 -2.86
N LYS A 65 -3.52 18.48 -3.99
CA LYS A 65 -3.75 19.16 -5.26
C LYS A 65 -4.93 18.54 -5.99
N ASP A 66 -5.61 19.31 -6.85
CA ASP A 66 -6.79 18.87 -7.60
C ASP A 66 -6.55 17.62 -8.46
N ASN A 67 -5.31 17.39 -8.89
CA ASN A 67 -4.92 16.22 -9.68
C ASN A 67 -4.49 15.00 -8.83
N GLU A 68 -4.53 15.09 -7.51
CA GLU A 68 -4.20 13.98 -6.61
C GLU A 68 -5.44 13.13 -6.32
N SER A 69 -5.34 11.84 -6.59
CA SER A 69 -6.50 10.93 -6.56
C SER A 69 -6.96 10.57 -5.15
N THR A 70 -6.05 10.54 -4.15
CA THR A 70 -6.38 10.02 -2.81
C THR A 70 -5.64 10.76 -1.69
N SER A 71 -6.23 10.75 -0.49
CA SER A 71 -5.67 11.36 0.72
C SER A 71 -4.43 10.61 1.27
N PHE A 72 -4.11 9.44 0.74
CA PHE A 72 -2.97 8.64 1.18
C PHE A 72 -1.80 8.63 0.19
N VAL A 73 -1.86 9.46 -0.84
CA VAL A 73 -0.85 9.48 -1.92
C VAL A 73 0.57 9.68 -1.38
N TYR A 74 0.77 10.53 -0.38
CA TYR A 74 2.08 10.76 0.24
C TYR A 74 2.18 10.21 1.66
N SER A 75 1.08 9.94 2.36
CA SER A 75 1.11 9.47 3.74
C SER A 75 1.85 8.13 3.90
N ARG A 76 1.92 7.33 2.83
CA ARG A 76 2.68 6.08 2.77
C ARG A 76 4.18 6.24 3.05
N PHE A 77 4.75 7.40 2.75
CA PHE A 77 6.18 7.68 2.95
C PHE A 77 6.54 8.08 4.38
N PHE A 78 5.54 8.38 5.20
CA PHE A 78 5.74 8.64 6.64
C PHE A 78 5.83 7.35 7.47
N ILE A 79 5.58 6.18 6.89
CA ILE A 79 5.56 4.90 7.63
C ILE A 79 6.88 4.62 8.36
N PRO A 80 8.08 4.80 7.77
CA PRO A 80 9.32 4.62 8.52
C PRO A 80 9.43 5.53 9.75
N PHE A 81 9.03 6.80 9.63
CA PHE A 81 9.04 7.76 10.73
C PHE A 81 8.03 7.39 11.83
N ILE A 82 6.75 7.12 11.49
CA ILE A 82 5.73 6.76 12.49
C ILE A 82 6.00 5.41 13.16
N SER A 83 6.80 4.55 12.51
CA SER A 83 7.36 3.32 13.09
C SER A 83 8.62 3.58 13.92
N MET A 84 8.98 4.85 14.15
CA MET A 84 10.20 5.26 14.87
C MET A 84 11.47 4.63 14.28
N TRP A 85 11.49 4.43 12.98
CA TRP A 85 12.56 3.74 12.24
C TRP A 85 12.90 2.37 12.82
N GLN A 86 11.87 1.57 13.13
CA GLN A 86 12.06 0.24 13.72
C GLN A 86 11.22 -0.82 12.98
N GLY A 87 11.80 -2.00 12.82
CA GLY A 87 11.15 -3.18 12.28
C GLY A 87 10.72 -3.03 10.82
N TRP A 88 9.73 -3.81 10.45
CA TRP A 88 9.15 -3.84 9.10
C TRP A 88 7.68 -3.44 9.14
N ALA A 89 7.19 -2.92 8.02
CA ALA A 89 5.78 -2.65 7.78
C ALA A 89 5.44 -2.86 6.30
N ILE A 90 4.21 -3.30 6.00
CA ILE A 90 3.67 -3.32 4.64
C ILE A 90 2.77 -2.11 4.48
N PHE A 91 2.84 -1.45 3.33
CA PHE A 91 1.83 -0.53 2.84
C PHE A 91 1.18 -1.11 1.61
N CYS A 92 -0.13 -0.98 1.47
CA CYS A 92 -0.83 -1.15 0.19
C CYS A 92 -1.89 -0.05 -0.01
N ASP A 93 -2.18 0.27 -1.27
CA ASP A 93 -3.32 1.14 -1.60
C ASP A 93 -4.63 0.49 -1.14
N GLY A 94 -5.68 1.30 -0.92
CA GLY A 94 -6.96 0.82 -0.42
C GLY A 94 -7.78 0.03 -1.45
N ASP A 95 -7.39 0.06 -2.73
CA ASP A 95 -8.02 -0.62 -3.86
C ASP A 95 -7.41 -2.01 -4.17
N PHE A 96 -6.82 -2.62 -3.14
CA PHE A 96 -6.36 -4.01 -3.20
C PHE A 96 -7.46 -4.97 -2.75
N LEU A 97 -7.52 -6.11 -3.42
CA LEU A 97 -8.27 -7.28 -2.99
C LEU A 97 -7.31 -8.44 -2.77
N TRP A 98 -7.10 -8.83 -1.52
CA TRP A 98 -6.20 -9.90 -1.17
C TRP A 98 -6.83 -11.26 -1.44
N GLN A 99 -6.07 -12.17 -2.05
CA GLN A 99 -6.48 -13.51 -2.44
C GLN A 99 -5.65 -14.59 -1.74
N ASP A 100 -4.59 -14.20 -1.03
CA ASP A 100 -3.70 -15.11 -0.32
C ASP A 100 -3.26 -14.49 1.01
N ASN A 101 -2.67 -15.31 1.88
CA ASN A 101 -2.25 -14.93 3.21
C ASN A 101 -1.04 -13.97 3.17
N VAL A 102 -1.25 -12.75 3.66
CA VAL A 102 -0.20 -11.69 3.71
C VAL A 102 1.02 -12.11 4.54
N ALA A 103 0.90 -13.09 5.44
CA ALA A 103 2.04 -13.63 6.17
C ALA A 103 3.08 -14.26 5.25
N ARG A 104 2.68 -14.84 4.11
CA ARG A 104 3.61 -15.37 3.11
C ARG A 104 4.42 -14.28 2.41
N LEU A 105 3.84 -13.08 2.25
CA LEU A 105 4.57 -11.91 1.80
C LEU A 105 5.50 -11.42 2.90
N TRP A 106 5.00 -11.35 4.14
CA TRP A 106 5.77 -10.91 5.31
C TRP A 106 7.03 -11.75 5.55
N GLU A 107 7.00 -13.05 5.27
CA GLU A 107 8.14 -13.96 5.39
C GLU A 107 9.26 -13.69 4.37
N GLN A 108 8.98 -12.98 3.28
CA GLN A 108 9.95 -12.65 2.23
C GLN A 108 10.88 -11.48 2.57
N ARG A 109 10.76 -10.88 3.76
CA ARG A 109 11.61 -9.77 4.20
C ARG A 109 13.09 -10.13 4.12
N ASP A 110 13.88 -9.19 3.61
CA ASP A 110 15.33 -9.33 3.52
C ASP A 110 15.98 -8.02 3.97
N ASP A 111 16.65 -8.06 5.12
CA ASP A 111 17.18 -6.88 5.83
C ASP A 111 18.24 -6.11 5.03
N LYS A 112 18.75 -6.69 3.94
CA LYS A 112 19.68 -5.99 3.02
C LYS A 112 18.99 -4.87 2.23
N TYR A 113 17.65 -4.91 2.10
CA TYR A 113 16.90 -3.90 1.36
C TYR A 113 16.27 -2.86 2.26
N ALA A 114 16.25 -1.62 1.80
CA ALA A 114 15.52 -0.52 2.44
C ALA A 114 14.01 -0.63 2.21
N VAL A 115 13.65 -1.07 1.00
CA VAL A 115 12.27 -1.40 0.60
C VAL A 115 12.27 -2.63 -0.29
N MET A 116 11.14 -3.35 -0.31
CA MET A 116 10.88 -4.36 -1.32
C MET A 116 9.54 -4.04 -1.99
N VAL A 117 9.49 -4.10 -3.32
CA VAL A 117 8.34 -3.69 -4.13
C VAL A 117 8.11 -4.63 -5.31
N CYS A 118 6.91 -4.67 -5.86
CA CYS A 118 6.65 -5.26 -7.16
C CYS A 118 7.22 -4.34 -8.24
N LYS A 119 8.30 -4.76 -8.91
CA LYS A 119 8.98 -3.96 -9.94
C LYS A 119 8.23 -4.07 -11.27
N HIS A 120 7.09 -3.38 -11.36
CA HIS A 120 6.33 -3.30 -12.60
C HIS A 120 7.16 -2.67 -13.71
N ASN A 121 7.11 -3.30 -14.88
CA ASN A 121 7.72 -2.78 -16.12
C ASN A 121 6.68 -2.93 -17.24
N TYR A 122 5.83 -1.92 -17.42
CA TYR A 122 4.76 -1.92 -18.40
C TYR A 122 4.43 -0.49 -18.84
N GLU A 123 3.81 -0.38 -20.01
CA GLU A 123 3.18 0.85 -20.47
C GLU A 123 1.67 0.62 -20.54
N SER A 124 0.91 1.48 -19.87
CA SER A 124 -0.54 1.41 -19.89
C SER A 124 -1.08 1.89 -21.23
N ASN A 125 -2.00 1.12 -21.80
CA ASN A 125 -2.80 1.52 -22.94
C ASN A 125 -4.11 2.24 -22.52
N ILE A 126 -4.42 2.25 -21.24
CA ILE A 126 -5.57 2.93 -20.66
C ILE A 126 -5.23 4.42 -20.59
N LYS A 127 -6.08 5.28 -21.13
CA LYS A 127 -5.85 6.74 -21.17
C LYS A 127 -6.44 7.47 -19.98
N GLU A 128 -7.49 6.92 -19.39
CA GLU A 128 -8.26 7.54 -18.32
C GLU A 128 -8.61 6.49 -17.26
N LYS A 129 -8.37 6.83 -16.01
CA LYS A 129 -8.75 6.05 -14.83
C LYS A 129 -10.14 6.43 -14.35
N ALA A 130 -10.64 5.71 -13.32
CA ALA A 130 -11.83 6.10 -12.59
C ALA A 130 -11.82 7.60 -12.22
N TYR A 131 -12.99 8.19 -12.21
CA TYR A 131 -13.22 9.61 -11.86
C TYR A 131 -12.52 10.63 -12.78
N GLY A 132 -12.16 10.25 -14.02
CA GLY A 132 -11.60 11.17 -15.01
C GLY A 132 -10.11 11.48 -14.84
N HIS A 133 -9.41 10.75 -14.00
CA HIS A 133 -7.96 10.96 -13.84
C HIS A 133 -7.17 10.49 -15.05
N VAL A 134 -6.30 11.38 -15.56
CA VAL A 134 -5.43 11.06 -16.70
C VAL A 134 -4.40 10.01 -16.30
N GLN A 135 -4.26 8.99 -17.16
CA GLN A 135 -3.25 7.95 -17.00
C GLN A 135 -1.94 8.39 -17.67
N GLU A 136 -0.86 8.42 -16.89
CA GLU A 136 0.48 8.74 -17.40
C GLU A 136 1.42 7.55 -17.29
N ASN A 137 2.32 7.40 -18.25
CA ASN A 137 3.41 6.43 -18.19
C ASN A 137 4.69 7.12 -17.69
N PHE A 138 5.33 6.53 -16.67
CA PHE A 138 6.56 7.04 -16.09
C PHE A 138 7.37 5.90 -15.44
N PRO A 139 8.71 6.06 -15.27
CA PRO A 139 9.55 5.06 -14.64
C PRO A 139 9.07 4.70 -13.22
N ARG A 140 9.15 3.42 -12.87
CA ARG A 140 8.77 2.87 -11.56
C ARG A 140 7.28 3.10 -11.19
N LYS A 141 6.42 3.19 -12.22
CA LYS A 141 4.99 3.33 -12.05
C LYS A 141 4.43 2.15 -11.25
N ASN A 142 3.53 2.44 -10.29
CA ASN A 142 2.90 1.49 -9.36
C ASN A 142 3.87 0.74 -8.41
N TRP A 143 5.16 1.08 -8.37
CA TRP A 143 6.06 0.49 -7.38
C TRP A 143 5.67 0.87 -5.95
N SER A 144 5.16 2.08 -5.75
CA SER A 144 4.77 2.59 -4.43
C SER A 144 3.35 2.22 -3.99
N SER A 145 2.61 1.44 -4.79
CA SER A 145 1.26 1.00 -4.42
C SER A 145 1.24 -0.20 -3.46
N LEU A 146 2.31 -1.03 -3.48
CA LEU A 146 2.61 -2.04 -2.48
C LEU A 146 4.07 -1.91 -2.08
N ILE A 147 4.34 -1.63 -0.81
CA ILE A 147 5.69 -1.42 -0.28
C ILE A 147 5.88 -2.27 0.98
N MET A 148 6.91 -3.09 1.00
CA MET A 148 7.45 -3.65 2.24
C MET A 148 8.57 -2.73 2.72
N TRP A 149 8.30 -1.95 3.76
CA TRP A 149 9.24 -1.02 4.37
C TRP A 149 10.13 -1.73 5.39
N ASN A 150 11.45 -1.76 5.18
CA ASN A 150 12.40 -1.95 6.24
C ASN A 150 12.58 -0.61 6.97
N CYS A 151 11.72 -0.34 7.94
CA CYS A 151 11.73 0.94 8.64
C CYS A 151 13.06 1.20 9.37
N ALA A 152 13.78 0.13 9.77
CA ALA A 152 15.07 0.22 10.46
C ALA A 152 16.26 0.50 9.53
N HIS A 153 16.09 0.37 8.20
CA HIS A 153 17.19 0.56 7.27
C HIS A 153 17.72 2.01 7.30
N PRO A 154 19.05 2.22 7.37
CA PRO A 154 19.63 3.56 7.52
C PRO A 154 19.19 4.55 6.43
N SER A 155 19.06 4.10 5.18
CA SER A 155 18.68 4.94 4.04
C SER A 155 17.25 5.49 4.15
N ASN A 156 16.36 4.86 4.94
CA ASN A 156 15.02 5.36 5.20
C ASN A 156 14.97 6.49 6.26
N ARG A 157 16.09 6.78 6.93
CA ARG A 157 16.18 7.89 7.91
C ARG A 157 15.95 9.26 7.30
N VAL A 158 16.13 9.41 5.99
CA VAL A 158 15.83 10.66 5.25
C VAL A 158 14.32 10.96 5.22
N LEU A 159 13.46 9.96 5.36
CA LEU A 159 12.01 10.11 5.34
C LEU A 159 11.49 10.72 6.65
N THR A 160 12.00 11.92 6.98
CA THR A 160 11.49 12.74 8.07
C THR A 160 10.19 13.46 7.66
N PRO A 161 9.39 13.97 8.61
CA PRO A 161 8.23 14.79 8.27
C PRO A 161 8.56 15.97 7.36
N GLU A 162 9.68 16.65 7.59
CA GLU A 162 10.12 17.79 6.80
C GLU A 162 10.39 17.37 5.34
N TYR A 163 11.12 16.29 5.14
CA TYR A 163 11.41 15.75 3.80
C TYR A 163 10.14 15.29 3.11
N CYS A 164 9.32 14.47 3.78
CA CYS A 164 8.09 13.93 3.20
C CYS A 164 7.07 15.03 2.86
N ASN A 165 7.03 16.15 3.60
CA ASN A 165 6.16 17.28 3.30
C ASN A 165 6.65 18.14 2.13
N SER A 166 7.97 18.19 1.83
CA SER A 166 8.55 19.11 0.84
C SER A 166 9.05 18.44 -0.45
N ALA A 167 9.41 17.14 -0.39
CA ALA A 167 9.98 16.43 -1.53
C ALA A 167 9.02 16.39 -2.75
N GLU A 168 9.59 16.45 -3.95
CA GLU A 168 8.81 16.33 -5.18
C GLU A 168 8.10 14.97 -5.28
N PRO A 169 6.89 14.87 -5.87
CA PRO A 169 6.16 13.61 -6.02
C PRO A 169 7.00 12.49 -6.62
N LYS A 170 7.80 12.80 -7.66
CA LYS A 170 8.68 11.84 -8.34
C LYS A 170 9.81 11.32 -7.44
N GLU A 171 10.30 12.13 -6.49
CA GLU A 171 11.36 11.73 -5.57
C GLU A 171 10.85 10.66 -4.62
N LEU A 172 9.64 10.85 -4.10
CA LEU A 172 8.99 9.90 -3.21
C LEU A 172 8.57 8.62 -3.96
N HIS A 173 7.69 8.76 -4.98
CA HIS A 173 7.09 7.60 -5.66
C HIS A 173 8.10 6.74 -6.43
N ARG A 174 9.23 7.31 -6.84
CA ARG A 174 10.31 6.58 -7.53
C ARG A 174 11.43 6.18 -6.59
N PHE A 175 11.29 6.41 -5.28
CA PHE A 175 12.31 6.08 -4.27
C PHE A 175 13.69 6.64 -4.63
N LEU A 176 13.77 7.92 -5.09
CA LEU A 176 15.03 8.50 -5.56
C LEU A 176 16.04 8.76 -4.43
N HIS A 177 15.62 8.63 -3.18
CA HIS A 177 16.50 8.65 -2.01
C HIS A 177 17.26 7.32 -1.81
N LEU A 178 16.91 6.27 -2.56
CA LEU A 178 17.53 4.95 -2.49
C LEU A 178 18.34 4.66 -3.75
N ARG A 179 19.43 3.93 -3.60
CA ARG A 179 20.16 3.29 -4.70
C ARG A 179 19.36 2.08 -5.20
N ASP A 180 19.56 1.69 -6.46
CA ASP A 180 18.81 0.58 -7.06
C ASP A 180 19.02 -0.76 -6.34
N GLU A 181 20.22 -1.00 -5.81
CA GLU A 181 20.56 -2.20 -5.03
C GLU A 181 19.91 -2.24 -3.63
N GLU A 182 19.40 -1.12 -3.12
CA GLU A 182 18.67 -1.04 -1.85
C GLU A 182 17.15 -1.29 -2.02
N ILE A 183 16.71 -1.43 -3.28
CA ILE A 183 15.30 -1.73 -3.61
C ILE A 183 15.18 -3.19 -4.01
N GLY A 184 14.63 -4.01 -3.12
CA GLY A 184 14.34 -5.42 -3.37
C GLY A 184 13.13 -5.63 -4.28
N SER A 185 13.00 -6.84 -4.80
CA SER A 185 11.84 -7.27 -5.61
C SER A 185 11.00 -8.27 -4.82
N ILE A 186 9.68 -8.14 -4.94
CA ILE A 186 8.69 -9.17 -4.60
C ILE A 186 7.94 -9.59 -5.85
N ASP A 187 7.40 -10.81 -5.85
CA ASP A 187 6.67 -11.36 -6.98
C ASP A 187 5.48 -10.48 -7.35
N LEU A 188 5.28 -10.21 -8.64
CA LEU A 188 4.19 -9.40 -9.16
C LEU A 188 2.80 -9.94 -8.78
N ARG A 189 2.68 -11.23 -8.41
CA ARG A 189 1.44 -11.81 -7.94
C ARG A 189 0.84 -11.08 -6.73
N TRP A 190 1.66 -10.40 -5.92
CA TRP A 190 1.24 -9.64 -4.74
C TRP A 190 0.70 -8.24 -5.05
N ASN A 191 0.89 -7.78 -6.29
CA ASN A 191 0.36 -6.51 -6.79
C ASN A 191 -0.05 -6.67 -8.25
N TRP A 192 -1.00 -7.59 -8.49
CA TRP A 192 -1.46 -7.91 -9.83
C TRP A 192 -2.37 -6.81 -10.36
N LEU A 193 -1.90 -6.03 -11.33
CA LEU A 193 -2.61 -4.86 -11.85
C LEU A 193 -3.79 -5.31 -12.72
N VAL A 194 -5.00 -5.12 -12.21
CA VAL A 194 -6.24 -5.45 -12.92
C VAL A 194 -6.36 -4.60 -14.18
N ASP A 195 -6.71 -5.24 -15.29
CA ASP A 195 -6.84 -4.70 -16.65
C ASP A 195 -5.55 -4.21 -17.31
N GLU A 196 -4.47 -4.02 -16.57
CA GLU A 196 -3.13 -3.80 -17.14
C GLU A 196 -2.45 -5.12 -17.51
N TYR A 197 -2.73 -6.16 -16.74
CA TYR A 197 -2.24 -7.52 -16.97
C TYR A 197 -3.36 -8.46 -17.40
N GLU A 198 -2.99 -9.58 -18.01
CA GLU A 198 -3.96 -10.64 -18.30
C GLU A 198 -4.50 -11.26 -17.00
N TYR A 199 -5.69 -11.90 -17.10
CA TYR A 199 -6.29 -12.61 -15.96
C TYR A 199 -5.31 -13.61 -15.34
N LYS A 200 -5.24 -13.62 -14.00
CA LYS A 200 -4.39 -14.52 -13.22
C LYS A 200 -5.18 -15.08 -12.04
N GLU A 201 -5.41 -16.40 -12.07
CA GLU A 201 -6.18 -17.09 -11.04
C GLU A 201 -5.44 -17.15 -9.69
N ASP A 202 -4.12 -17.33 -9.71
CA ASP A 202 -3.26 -17.47 -8.53
C ASP A 202 -2.62 -16.14 -8.08
N ALA A 203 -3.21 -15.00 -8.43
CA ALA A 203 -2.78 -13.71 -7.88
C ALA A 203 -2.87 -13.72 -6.35
N GLY A 204 -1.84 -13.22 -5.67
CA GLY A 204 -1.84 -13.09 -4.21
C GLY A 204 -2.64 -11.90 -3.73
N ALA A 205 -2.63 -10.83 -4.53
CA ALA A 205 -3.49 -9.66 -4.36
C ALA A 205 -3.76 -9.01 -5.71
N LEU A 206 -5.00 -8.61 -5.93
CA LEU A 206 -5.46 -7.85 -7.09
C LEU A 206 -5.42 -6.37 -6.76
N HIS A 207 -4.89 -5.56 -7.65
CA HIS A 207 -4.85 -4.11 -7.51
C HIS A 207 -5.68 -3.45 -8.62
N TYR A 208 -6.80 -2.86 -8.25
CA TYR A 208 -7.73 -2.19 -9.16
C TYR A 208 -7.28 -0.76 -9.47
N THR A 209 -6.03 -0.61 -9.92
CA THR A 209 -5.35 0.69 -10.11
C THR A 209 -6.08 1.67 -11.04
N ASN A 210 -6.98 1.17 -11.89
CA ASN A 210 -7.79 1.97 -12.83
C ASN A 210 -9.23 2.15 -12.37
N GLY A 211 -9.58 1.66 -11.18
CA GLY A 211 -10.92 1.56 -10.64
C GLY A 211 -11.51 0.16 -10.79
N GLY A 212 -12.70 -0.05 -10.24
CA GLY A 212 -13.32 -1.37 -10.21
C GLY A 212 -14.84 -1.32 -10.01
N PRO A 213 -15.48 -2.44 -9.65
CA PRO A 213 -16.94 -2.56 -9.57
C PRO A 213 -17.63 -1.54 -8.66
N TRP A 214 -16.96 -1.04 -7.62
CA TRP A 214 -17.51 -0.02 -6.71
C TRP A 214 -17.71 1.37 -7.36
N CYS A 215 -17.11 1.61 -8.53
CA CYS A 215 -17.27 2.81 -9.33
C CYS A 215 -17.81 2.53 -10.74
N ASP A 216 -18.62 1.46 -10.87
CA ASP A 216 -19.28 1.02 -12.11
C ASP A 216 -18.31 0.71 -13.26
N ILE A 217 -17.03 0.48 -12.99
CA ILE A 217 -16.04 0.03 -13.98
C ILE A 217 -16.04 -1.50 -14.01
N LYS A 218 -16.32 -2.04 -15.20
CA LYS A 218 -16.20 -3.48 -15.46
C LYS A 218 -14.73 -3.85 -15.70
N THR A 219 -14.28 -4.90 -15.01
CA THR A 219 -12.92 -5.38 -15.12
C THR A 219 -12.87 -6.87 -15.49
N LYS A 220 -11.72 -7.35 -15.92
CA LYS A 220 -11.48 -8.79 -16.18
C LYS A 220 -11.59 -9.64 -14.90
N GLN A 221 -11.59 -9.02 -13.72
CA GLN A 221 -11.53 -9.71 -12.41
C GLN A 221 -12.69 -9.35 -11.49
N ASP A 222 -13.83 -8.92 -12.04
CA ASP A 222 -15.06 -8.64 -11.29
C ASP A 222 -15.55 -9.86 -10.50
N LEU A 223 -15.36 -11.08 -11.05
CA LEU A 223 -15.78 -12.30 -10.39
C LEU A 223 -15.15 -12.45 -9.00
N GLN A 224 -13.85 -12.21 -8.88
CA GLN A 224 -13.13 -12.31 -7.60
C GLN A 224 -13.63 -11.24 -6.61
N TYR A 225 -13.92 -10.03 -7.09
CA TYR A 225 -14.48 -8.97 -6.28
C TYR A 225 -15.83 -9.38 -5.67
N TYR A 226 -16.77 -9.85 -6.49
CA TYR A 226 -18.10 -10.27 -6.02
C TYR A 226 -18.05 -11.54 -5.18
N GLN A 227 -17.18 -12.49 -5.51
CA GLN A 227 -16.98 -13.69 -4.69
C GLN A 227 -16.50 -13.35 -3.29
N MET A 228 -15.51 -12.46 -3.16
CA MET A 228 -15.01 -12.05 -1.85
C MET A 228 -16.10 -11.32 -1.05
N ARG A 229 -16.88 -10.44 -1.68
CA ARG A 229 -18.04 -9.80 -1.02
C ARG A 229 -19.04 -10.82 -0.49
N ALA A 230 -19.39 -11.83 -1.29
CA ALA A 230 -20.30 -12.89 -0.88
C ALA A 230 -19.74 -13.73 0.29
N ILE A 231 -18.45 -14.08 0.24
CA ILE A 231 -17.75 -14.80 1.32
C ILE A 231 -17.80 -14.01 2.63
N LEU A 232 -17.60 -12.69 2.55
CA LEU A 232 -17.57 -11.78 3.71
C LEU A 232 -18.98 -11.37 4.19
N GLY A 233 -20.05 -11.78 3.49
CA GLY A 233 -21.43 -11.41 3.80
C GLY A 233 -21.71 -9.91 3.56
N ILE A 234 -21.00 -9.30 2.61
CA ILE A 234 -21.11 -7.86 2.27
C ILE A 234 -22.05 -7.72 1.08
N ASP A 235 -23.36 -7.76 1.32
CA ASP A 235 -24.35 -7.72 0.25
C ASP A 235 -24.68 -6.30 -0.25
N LYS A 236 -24.55 -5.29 0.60
CA LYS A 236 -24.70 -3.84 0.28
C LYS A 236 -23.94 -2.99 1.30
N TRP A 237 -23.30 -1.98 0.83
CA TRP A 237 -22.84 -0.82 1.62
C TRP A 237 -23.84 0.31 1.48
#